data_395328fa5e0d1b7d56a16f695e859df5
#
_entry.id   395328fa5e0d1b7d56a16f695e859df5
#
_cell.length_a   1.000
_cell.length_b   1.000
_cell.length_c   1.000
_cell.angle_alpha   90.00
_cell.angle_beta   90.00
_cell.angle_gamma   90.00
#
_symmetry.space_group_name_H-M   'P 1'
#
loop_
_entity.id
_entity.type
_entity.pdbx_description
1 polymer ?
#
loop_
_entity_poly.entity_id
_entity_poly.type
_entity_poly.pdbx_seq_one_letter_code
_entity_poly.pdbx_strand_id
1 'polypeptide(L)'
;MNKNHLLKMNSNTKLNQVTKNDMLFLYELLKNKNPNSNISHKKMPSYDEHVEFVMSKPYTNWYIIECDKKNVGSIYLSKQDEIGISINNDFEYDQIAKTALKLLMKLNPRKRYLANGSPKDVRLQEFLLKNGFAGLEYIYEMKK
;
A
#
# COMPACT_ATOMS: atom_id res chain seq x y z
N MET A 1 -9.09 3.00 -21.60
CA MET A 1 -8.06 1.96 -21.55
C MET A 1 -8.73 0.59 -21.57
N ASN A 2 -8.31 -0.29 -22.44
CA ASN A 2 -8.91 -1.62 -22.54
C ASN A 2 -8.21 -2.62 -21.61
N LYS A 3 -8.83 -3.81 -21.46
CA LYS A 3 -8.30 -4.86 -20.60
C LYS A 3 -6.90 -5.33 -21.00
N ASN A 4 -6.62 -5.38 -22.29
CA ASN A 4 -5.32 -5.84 -22.77
C ASN A 4 -4.20 -4.91 -22.34
N HIS A 5 -4.47 -3.61 -22.34
CA HIS A 5 -3.50 -2.63 -21.86
C HIS A 5 -3.22 -2.81 -20.37
N LEU A 6 -4.27 -3.00 -19.56
CA LEU A 6 -4.12 -3.24 -18.12
C LEU A 6 -3.31 -4.51 -17.84
N LEU A 7 -3.58 -5.60 -18.57
CA LEU A 7 -2.84 -6.85 -18.41
C LEU A 7 -1.37 -6.67 -18.76
N LYS A 8 -1.05 -5.91 -19.79
CA LYS A 8 0.33 -5.62 -20.17
C LYS A 8 1.06 -4.84 -19.08
N MET A 9 0.39 -3.87 -18.45
CA MET A 9 0.96 -3.11 -17.34
C MET A 9 1.35 -4.03 -16.19
N ASN A 10 0.48 -5.00 -15.86
CA ASN A 10 0.73 -5.93 -14.77
C ASN A 10 1.94 -6.84 -15.03
N SER A 11 2.20 -7.22 -16.29
CA SER A 11 3.33 -8.08 -16.64
C SER A 11 4.68 -7.37 -16.44
N ASN A 12 4.68 -6.04 -16.38
CA ASN A 12 5.89 -5.23 -16.20
C ASN A 12 5.96 -4.56 -14.83
N THR A 13 5.28 -5.14 -13.85
CA THR A 13 5.27 -4.60 -12.49
C THR A 13 6.56 -4.96 -11.74
N LYS A 14 7.13 -3.99 -11.06
CA LYS A 14 8.28 -4.23 -10.19
C LYS A 14 8.23 -3.33 -8.96
N LEU A 15 8.98 -3.71 -7.94
CA LEU A 15 9.08 -2.96 -6.69
C LEU A 15 10.47 -2.33 -6.60
N ASN A 16 10.50 -1.02 -6.39
CA ASN A 16 11.73 -0.27 -6.20
C ASN A 16 11.78 0.26 -4.77
N GLN A 17 12.90 0.09 -4.08
CA GLN A 17 13.06 0.62 -2.72
C GLN A 17 12.80 2.13 -2.72
N VAL A 18 12.06 2.60 -1.71
CA VAL A 18 11.82 4.03 -1.52
C VAL A 18 13.14 4.76 -1.27
N THR A 19 13.33 5.88 -1.95
CA THR A 19 14.48 6.77 -1.77
C THR A 19 13.99 8.19 -1.50
N LYS A 20 14.92 9.07 -1.19
CA LYS A 20 14.60 10.50 -0.97
C LYS A 20 13.95 11.16 -2.20
N ASN A 21 14.12 10.57 -3.38
CA ASN A 21 13.53 11.10 -4.61
C ASN A 21 12.05 10.79 -4.74
N ASP A 22 11.51 9.94 -3.86
CA ASP A 22 10.11 9.50 -3.91
C ASP A 22 9.19 10.27 -2.95
N MET A 23 9.71 11.27 -2.25
CA MET A 23 8.95 11.99 -1.21
C MET A 23 7.68 12.62 -1.74
N LEU A 24 7.79 13.33 -2.86
CA LEU A 24 6.61 14.01 -3.42
C LEU A 24 5.57 13.01 -3.88
N PHE A 25 5.99 11.94 -4.56
CA PHE A 25 5.08 10.90 -5.01
C PHE A 25 4.32 10.28 -3.83
N LEU A 26 5.05 9.91 -2.77
CA LEU A 26 4.44 9.32 -1.58
C LEU A 26 3.47 10.29 -0.89
N TYR A 27 3.84 11.58 -0.83
CA TYR A 27 2.97 12.58 -0.24
C TYR A 27 1.68 12.76 -1.03
N GLU A 28 1.78 12.85 -2.35
CA GLU A 28 0.60 12.96 -3.22
C GLU A 28 -0.28 11.72 -3.13
N LEU A 29 0.34 10.54 -3.04
CA LEU A 29 -0.39 9.29 -2.90
C LEU A 29 -1.20 9.27 -1.59
N LEU A 30 -0.61 9.72 -0.49
CA LEU A 30 -1.28 9.83 0.80
C LEU A 30 -2.42 10.85 0.75
N LYS A 31 -2.16 12.01 0.14
CA LYS A 31 -3.13 13.10 0.03
C LYS A 31 -4.38 12.68 -0.75
N ASN A 32 -4.21 11.88 -1.80
CA ASN A 32 -5.30 11.45 -2.66
C ASN A 32 -5.95 10.14 -2.22
N LYS A 33 -5.51 9.60 -1.08
CA LYS A 33 -6.05 8.37 -0.54
C LYS A 33 -7.50 8.54 -0.12
N ASN A 34 -8.31 7.51 -0.37
CA ASN A 34 -9.70 7.48 0.08
C ASN A 34 -9.75 7.63 1.60
N PRO A 35 -10.53 8.60 2.15
CA PRO A 35 -10.65 8.77 3.60
C PRO A 35 -11.05 7.49 4.35
N ASN A 36 -11.82 6.60 3.73
CA ASN A 36 -12.22 5.35 4.33
C ASN A 36 -11.04 4.39 4.55
N SER A 37 -9.93 4.61 3.88
CA SER A 37 -8.72 3.81 4.02
C SER A 37 -7.87 4.24 5.20
N ASN A 38 -8.14 5.39 5.81
CA ASN A 38 -7.35 5.89 6.93
C ASN A 38 -7.76 5.19 8.22
N ILE A 39 -6.79 4.56 8.86
CA ILE A 39 -6.98 3.85 10.13
C ILE A 39 -6.53 4.73 11.30
N SER A 40 -5.34 5.29 11.20
CA SER A 40 -4.67 5.96 12.30
C SER A 40 -4.59 7.48 12.15
N HIS A 41 -4.78 8.01 10.94
CA HIS A 41 -4.66 9.44 10.70
C HIS A 41 -6.01 10.09 10.58
N LYS A 42 -6.26 11.06 11.44
CA LYS A 42 -7.46 11.90 11.38
C LYS A 42 -7.17 13.20 10.65
N LYS A 43 -5.91 13.51 10.39
CA LYS A 43 -5.47 14.75 9.80
C LYS A 43 -4.26 14.49 8.88
N MET A 44 -4.28 15.14 7.73
CA MET A 44 -3.17 15.06 6.79
C MET A 44 -1.92 15.73 7.37
N PRO A 45 -0.77 15.06 7.42
CA PRO A 45 0.46 15.70 7.87
C PRO A 45 0.92 16.76 6.87
N SER A 46 1.75 17.70 7.34
CA SER A 46 2.41 18.64 6.43
C SER A 46 3.46 17.87 5.59
N TYR A 47 3.91 18.51 4.50
CA TYR A 47 4.95 17.91 3.69
C TYR A 47 6.23 17.66 4.50
N ASP A 48 6.63 18.60 5.35
CA ASP A 48 7.83 18.46 6.17
C ASP A 48 7.71 17.32 7.17
N GLU A 49 6.55 17.19 7.82
CA GLU A 49 6.27 16.08 8.72
C GLU A 49 6.35 14.74 7.99
N HIS A 50 5.82 14.69 6.76
CA HIS A 50 5.85 13.50 5.94
C HIS A 50 7.29 13.13 5.55
N VAL A 51 8.10 14.11 5.17
CA VAL A 51 9.52 13.89 4.85
C VAL A 51 10.25 13.29 6.05
N GLU A 52 10.04 13.85 7.24
CA GLU A 52 10.63 13.30 8.46
C GLU A 52 10.21 11.86 8.70
N PHE A 53 8.93 11.56 8.49
CA PHE A 53 8.40 10.22 8.67
C PHE A 53 9.10 9.24 7.71
N VAL A 54 9.18 9.59 6.43
CA VAL A 54 9.83 8.71 5.44
C VAL A 54 11.31 8.52 5.76
N MET A 55 11.99 9.61 6.13
CA MET A 55 13.43 9.55 6.45
C MET A 55 13.73 8.75 7.72
N SER A 56 12.76 8.60 8.61
CA SER A 56 12.93 7.81 9.84
C SER A 56 12.96 6.30 9.56
N LYS A 57 12.71 5.87 8.33
CA LYS A 57 12.64 4.46 7.91
C LYS A 57 11.70 3.68 8.80
N PRO A 58 10.38 4.05 8.77
CA PRO A 58 9.41 3.48 9.72
C PRO A 58 9.08 2.01 9.47
N TYR A 59 9.38 1.50 8.28
CA TYR A 59 9.05 0.13 7.89
C TYR A 59 10.30 -0.70 7.66
N THR A 60 10.15 -2.02 7.78
CA THR A 60 11.24 -2.94 7.45
C THR A 60 11.66 -2.77 5.99
N ASN A 61 10.67 -2.75 5.09
CA ASN A 61 10.91 -2.45 3.69
C ASN A 61 9.73 -1.65 3.14
N TRP A 62 10.04 -0.65 2.34
CA TRP A 62 9.04 0.20 1.71
C TRP A 62 9.40 0.36 0.24
N TYR A 63 8.44 0.06 -0.63
CA TYR A 63 8.67 0.04 -2.08
C TYR A 63 7.70 0.94 -2.81
N ILE A 64 8.21 1.54 -3.89
CA ILE A 64 7.36 2.13 -4.92
C ILE A 64 6.96 1.02 -5.87
N ILE A 65 5.68 0.94 -6.21
CA ILE A 65 5.18 0.01 -7.22
C ILE A 65 5.28 0.70 -8.57
N GLU A 66 6.07 0.13 -9.46
CA GLU A 66 6.24 0.65 -10.81
C GLU A 66 5.60 -0.31 -11.80
N CYS A 67 4.74 0.22 -12.66
CA CYS A 67 4.13 -0.54 -13.76
C CYS A 67 4.43 0.17 -15.05
N ASP A 68 5.08 -0.53 -15.98
CA ASP A 68 5.34 0.00 -17.31
C ASP A 68 6.04 1.36 -17.25
N LYS A 69 7.06 1.45 -16.39
CA LYS A 69 7.90 2.64 -16.14
C LYS A 69 7.16 3.80 -15.47
N LYS A 70 5.96 3.56 -14.94
CA LYS A 70 5.19 4.58 -14.20
C LYS A 70 5.06 4.18 -12.76
N ASN A 71 5.24 5.13 -11.86
CA ASN A 71 4.96 4.92 -10.44
C ASN A 71 3.45 4.93 -10.21
N VAL A 72 2.91 3.81 -9.75
CA VAL A 72 1.46 3.65 -9.63
C VAL A 72 0.98 3.49 -8.19
N GLY A 73 1.90 3.27 -7.25
CA GLY A 73 1.53 3.10 -5.86
C GLY A 73 2.72 2.80 -4.97
N SER A 74 2.44 2.37 -3.76
CA SER A 74 3.45 1.93 -2.81
C SER A 74 2.97 0.73 -2.02
N ILE A 75 3.91 -0.05 -1.51
CA ILE A 75 3.64 -1.19 -0.66
C ILE A 75 4.75 -1.30 0.37
N TYR A 76 4.41 -1.63 1.61
CA TYR A 76 5.41 -1.78 2.67
C TYR A 76 5.18 -3.02 3.50
N LEU A 77 6.24 -3.44 4.17
CA LEU A 77 6.20 -4.44 5.22
C LEU A 77 6.68 -3.77 6.51
N SER A 78 5.82 -3.72 7.51
CA SER A 78 6.16 -3.09 8.78
C SER A 78 7.08 -3.97 9.62
N LYS A 79 7.56 -3.44 10.74
CA LYS A 79 8.40 -4.18 11.68
C LYS A 79 7.63 -5.31 12.38
N GLN A 80 6.29 -5.28 12.32
CA GLN A 80 5.41 -6.33 12.86
C GLN A 80 4.90 -7.25 11.76
N ASP A 81 5.52 -7.22 10.58
CA ASP A 81 5.13 -8.00 9.40
C ASP A 81 3.72 -7.69 8.89
N GLU A 82 3.29 -6.46 9.07
CA GLU A 82 2.04 -5.95 8.51
C GLU A 82 2.28 -5.34 7.15
N ILE A 83 1.44 -5.70 6.19
CA ILE A 83 1.52 -5.21 4.82
C ILE A 83 0.55 -4.05 4.63
N GLY A 84 1.03 -2.95 4.04
CA GLY A 84 0.20 -1.82 3.65
C GLY A 84 0.35 -1.56 2.16
N ILE A 85 -0.77 -1.32 1.48
CA ILE A 85 -0.81 -1.12 0.03
C ILE A 85 -1.58 0.16 -0.27
N SER A 86 -1.03 1.00 -1.14
CA SER A 86 -1.71 2.19 -1.65
C SER A 86 -1.49 2.26 -3.16
N ILE A 87 -2.58 2.33 -3.92
CA ILE A 87 -2.53 2.41 -5.38
C ILE A 87 -3.17 3.73 -5.79
N ASN A 88 -2.53 4.43 -6.72
CA ASN A 88 -3.08 5.66 -7.29
C ASN A 88 -4.44 5.36 -7.93
N ASN A 89 -5.43 6.22 -7.68
CA ASN A 89 -6.82 6.01 -8.12
C ASN A 89 -6.99 5.92 -9.64
N ASP A 90 -6.01 6.37 -10.41
CA ASP A 90 -6.05 6.30 -11.87
C ASP A 90 -5.76 4.91 -12.42
N PHE A 91 -5.42 3.94 -11.55
CA PHE A 91 -5.02 2.61 -11.97
C PHE A 91 -5.92 1.53 -11.36
N GLU A 92 -5.93 0.36 -12.01
CA GLU A 92 -6.69 -0.79 -11.55
C GLU A 92 -6.08 -1.36 -10.26
N TYR A 93 -6.85 -1.29 -9.18
CA TYR A 93 -6.36 -1.69 -7.85
C TYR A 93 -6.02 -3.18 -7.77
N ASP A 94 -7.00 -4.04 -8.05
CA ASP A 94 -6.87 -5.47 -7.74
C ASP A 94 -5.69 -6.15 -8.43
N GLN A 95 -5.49 -5.87 -9.70
CA GLN A 95 -4.43 -6.48 -10.47
C GLN A 95 -3.05 -6.03 -10.00
N ILE A 96 -2.88 -4.73 -9.81
CA ILE A 96 -1.61 -4.15 -9.40
C ILE A 96 -1.29 -4.56 -7.97
N ALA A 97 -2.26 -4.49 -7.07
CA ALA A 97 -2.07 -4.86 -5.68
C ALA A 97 -1.73 -6.34 -5.53
N LYS A 98 -2.38 -7.21 -6.30
CA LYS A 98 -2.10 -8.66 -6.27
C LYS A 98 -0.67 -8.95 -6.69
N THR A 99 -0.22 -8.34 -7.78
CA THR A 99 1.14 -8.53 -8.27
C THR A 99 2.17 -7.98 -7.29
N ALA A 100 1.93 -6.78 -6.76
CA ALA A 100 2.81 -6.16 -5.77
C ALA A 100 2.90 -7.01 -4.50
N LEU A 101 1.77 -7.54 -4.03
CA LEU A 101 1.73 -8.40 -2.86
C LEU A 101 2.60 -9.65 -3.04
N LYS A 102 2.47 -10.31 -4.19
CA LYS A 102 3.28 -11.50 -4.50
C LYS A 102 4.77 -11.17 -4.54
N LEU A 103 5.12 -10.03 -5.15
CA LEU A 103 6.52 -9.61 -5.22
C LEU A 103 7.08 -9.28 -3.84
N LEU A 104 6.30 -8.59 -3.00
CA LEU A 104 6.73 -8.27 -1.65
C LEU A 104 6.98 -9.53 -0.84
N MET A 105 6.08 -10.50 -0.90
CA MET A 105 6.22 -11.76 -0.16
C MET A 105 7.42 -12.56 -0.66
N LYS A 106 7.70 -12.53 -1.95
CA LYS A 106 8.86 -13.18 -2.53
C LYS A 106 10.16 -12.54 -2.05
N LEU A 107 10.21 -11.20 -1.99
CA LEU A 107 11.37 -10.45 -1.54
C LEU A 107 11.56 -10.52 -0.02
N ASN A 108 10.50 -10.76 0.72
CA ASN A 108 10.50 -10.77 2.17
C ASN A 108 9.78 -12.02 2.70
N PRO A 109 10.42 -13.21 2.61
CA PRO A 109 9.79 -14.45 3.12
C PRO A 109 9.53 -14.37 4.61
N ARG A 110 8.30 -14.67 5.00
CA ARG A 110 7.88 -14.71 6.40
C ARG A 110 6.95 -15.91 6.59
N LYS A 111 6.87 -16.40 7.82
CA LYS A 111 5.92 -17.46 8.18
C LYS A 111 4.51 -16.91 8.26
N ARG A 112 4.37 -15.62 8.52
CA ARG A 112 3.09 -14.97 8.75
C ARG A 112 3.13 -13.55 8.23
N TYR A 113 2.07 -13.16 7.53
CA TYR A 113 1.86 -11.77 7.11
C TYR A 113 0.54 -11.30 7.66
N LEU A 114 0.50 -10.05 8.12
CA LEU A 114 -0.70 -9.40 8.61
C LEU A 114 -1.05 -8.23 7.69
N ALA A 115 -2.28 -7.76 7.77
CA ALA A 115 -2.70 -6.54 7.11
C ALA A 115 -3.76 -5.87 7.96
N ASN A 116 -3.69 -4.55 8.08
CA ASN A 116 -4.68 -3.78 8.82
C ASN A 116 -5.57 -3.05 7.82
N GLY A 117 -6.87 -3.05 8.06
CA GLY A 117 -7.82 -2.36 7.22
C GLY A 117 -8.91 -1.69 8.04
N SER A 118 -9.33 -0.51 7.60
CA SER A 118 -10.49 0.13 8.19
C SER A 118 -11.74 -0.68 7.88
N PRO A 119 -12.67 -0.83 8.85
CA PRO A 119 -13.94 -1.51 8.57
C PRO A 119 -14.77 -0.80 7.48
N LYS A 120 -14.45 0.45 7.19
CA LYS A 120 -15.11 1.21 6.12
C LYS A 120 -14.50 0.99 4.74
N ASP A 121 -13.32 0.37 4.68
CA ASP A 121 -12.61 0.12 3.41
C ASP A 121 -12.99 -1.26 2.87
N VAL A 122 -14.16 -1.32 2.26
CA VAL A 122 -14.72 -2.58 1.75
C VAL A 122 -13.85 -3.17 0.64
N ARG A 123 -13.31 -2.32 -0.24
CA ARG A 123 -12.46 -2.79 -1.34
C ARG A 123 -11.21 -3.51 -0.82
N LEU A 124 -10.56 -2.94 0.18
CA LEU A 124 -9.38 -3.58 0.78
C LEU A 124 -9.75 -4.92 1.42
N GLN A 125 -10.85 -4.96 2.16
CA GLN A 125 -11.31 -6.20 2.80
C GLN A 125 -11.56 -7.30 1.76
N GLU A 126 -12.27 -6.98 0.69
CA GLU A 126 -12.53 -7.93 -0.39
C GLU A 126 -11.24 -8.40 -1.04
N PHE A 127 -10.32 -7.48 -1.30
CA PHE A 127 -9.02 -7.81 -1.88
C PHE A 127 -8.24 -8.78 -0.98
N LEU A 128 -8.19 -8.50 0.32
CA LEU A 128 -7.47 -9.34 1.26
C LEU A 128 -8.06 -10.75 1.33
N LEU A 129 -9.39 -10.86 1.41
CA LEU A 129 -10.06 -12.16 1.45
C LEU A 129 -9.82 -12.95 0.17
N LYS A 130 -9.87 -12.31 -0.99
CA LYS A 130 -9.61 -12.96 -2.27
C LYS A 130 -8.17 -13.46 -2.40
N ASN A 131 -7.25 -12.84 -1.67
CA ASN A 131 -5.83 -13.16 -1.76
C ASN A 131 -5.32 -13.99 -0.57
N GLY A 132 -6.21 -14.65 0.13
CA GLY A 132 -5.84 -15.64 1.12
C GLY A 132 -5.73 -15.15 2.55
N PHE A 133 -6.07 -13.90 2.81
CA PHE A 133 -6.12 -13.39 4.18
C PHE A 133 -7.45 -13.75 4.83
N ALA A 134 -7.43 -13.91 6.14
CA ALA A 134 -8.64 -14.16 6.93
C ALA A 134 -8.71 -13.14 8.05
N GLY A 135 -9.93 -12.77 8.45
CA GLY A 135 -10.11 -11.87 9.57
C GLY A 135 -9.58 -12.51 10.85
N LEU A 136 -8.80 -11.75 11.63
CA LEU A 136 -8.12 -12.26 12.82
C LEU A 136 -8.68 -11.63 14.10
N GLU A 137 -8.83 -10.30 14.12
CA GLU A 137 -9.27 -9.58 15.30
C GLU A 137 -9.90 -8.24 14.93
N TYR A 138 -10.59 -7.64 15.89
CA TYR A 138 -11.14 -6.29 15.76
C TYR A 138 -10.43 -5.37 16.74
N ILE A 139 -10.19 -4.12 16.32
CA ILE A 139 -9.62 -3.10 17.17
C ILE A 139 -10.72 -2.12 17.54
N TYR A 140 -10.81 -1.79 18.82
CA TYR A 140 -11.84 -0.89 19.35
C TYR A 140 -11.18 0.34 19.95
N GLU A 141 -11.80 1.50 19.72
CA GLU A 141 -11.34 2.76 20.28
C GLU A 141 -12.39 3.32 21.24
N MET A 142 -11.95 3.79 22.42
CA MET A 142 -12.85 4.41 23.37
C MET A 142 -13.36 5.75 22.83
N LYS A 143 -14.67 5.89 22.76
CA LYS A 143 -15.30 7.16 22.39
C LYS A 143 -15.35 8.07 23.62
N LYS A 144 -14.89 9.31 23.48
CA LYS A 144 -14.89 10.30 24.57
C LYS A 144 -15.75 11.49 24.26
#